data_5381148747a30770e66d615ea4212e0a
#
_entry.id   5381148747a30770e66d615ea4212e0a
#
_cell.length_a   1.000
_cell.length_b   1.000
_cell.length_c   1.000
_cell.angle_alpha   90.00
_cell.angle_beta   90.00
_cell.angle_gamma   90.00
#
_symmetry.space_group_name_H-M   'P 1'
#
loop_
_entity.id
_entity.type
_entity.pdbx_description
1 polymer ?
#
loop_
_entity_poly.entity_id
_entity_poly.type
_entity_poly.pdbx_seq_one_letter_code
_entity_poly.pdbx_strand_id
1 'polypeptide(L)'
;MRRRTESKTKKRMSAEDRKKAILETTVSFISQFGFWGFTIRDVAQAQNVTEAGLLYYFKSKEQLLEATLKYADRTNQIAIAEHLGVEGVTGEVLQDGIAYHCDLGLKAISTGTVETNAGRPEMVRLYTLLESEALSKDHPVHEYFEQREINLLKEYTFAAKRDGVADPERTALQVLSAMEGLQLRWLNGSHDIDFVGEWKALIGLLIP
;
A
#
# COMPACT_ATOMS: atom_id res chain seq x y z
N MET A 1 -20.90 38.75 38.16
CA MET A 1 -20.37 38.57 36.80
C MET A 1 -20.09 37.09 36.58
N ARG A 2 -21.02 36.35 35.99
CA ARG A 2 -20.87 34.91 35.70
C ARG A 2 -20.21 34.73 34.33
N ARG A 3 -18.98 34.20 34.27
CA ARG A 3 -18.31 33.81 33.03
C ARG A 3 -19.03 32.61 32.43
N ARG A 4 -19.62 32.84 31.27
CA ARG A 4 -20.22 31.82 30.40
C ARG A 4 -19.04 31.02 29.78
N THR A 5 -18.81 29.80 30.24
CA THR A 5 -17.90 28.85 29.60
C THR A 5 -18.52 28.42 28.28
N GLU A 6 -17.97 28.88 27.17
CA GLU A 6 -18.31 28.40 25.84
C GLU A 6 -17.89 26.93 25.72
N SER A 7 -18.88 26.06 25.75
CA SER A 7 -18.71 24.65 25.38
C SER A 7 -18.36 24.59 23.88
N LYS A 8 -17.10 24.33 23.53
CA LYS A 8 -16.69 23.96 22.17
C LYS A 8 -17.41 22.67 21.80
N THR A 9 -18.49 22.78 21.06
CA THR A 9 -19.15 21.63 20.43
C THR A 9 -18.17 20.95 19.50
N LYS A 10 -17.67 19.77 19.89
CA LYS A 10 -16.82 18.92 19.07
C LYS A 10 -17.57 18.62 17.77
N LYS A 11 -17.13 19.17 16.63
CA LYS A 11 -17.74 18.95 15.33
C LYS A 11 -17.84 17.43 15.10
N ARG A 12 -19.05 16.94 14.90
CA ARG A 12 -19.30 15.51 14.69
C ARG A 12 -18.59 15.09 13.39
N MET A 13 -17.71 14.11 13.48
CA MET A 13 -16.98 13.56 12.33
C MET A 13 -18.00 13.04 11.30
N SER A 14 -17.76 13.31 10.01
CA SER A 14 -18.60 12.77 8.93
C SER A 14 -18.51 11.24 8.87
N ALA A 15 -19.47 10.60 8.20
CA ALA A 15 -19.44 9.16 8.01
C ALA A 15 -18.22 8.72 7.17
N GLU A 16 -17.86 9.51 6.16
CA GLU A 16 -16.68 9.27 5.31
C GLU A 16 -15.38 9.43 6.08
N ASP A 17 -15.24 10.52 6.87
CA ASP A 17 -14.05 10.70 7.72
C ASP A 17 -13.91 9.56 8.74
N ARG A 18 -15.05 9.10 9.28
CA ARG A 18 -15.07 7.95 10.21
C ARG A 18 -14.61 6.67 9.52
N LYS A 19 -15.12 6.39 8.32
CA LYS A 19 -14.73 5.23 7.52
C LYS A 19 -13.23 5.27 7.21
N LYS A 20 -12.72 6.42 6.78
CA LYS A 20 -11.29 6.62 6.52
C LYS A 20 -10.45 6.37 7.77
N ALA A 21 -10.81 6.94 8.92
CA ALA A 21 -10.08 6.73 10.18
C ALA A 21 -10.05 5.26 10.62
N ILE A 22 -11.13 4.50 10.40
CA ILE A 22 -11.17 3.06 10.66
C ILE A 22 -10.17 2.33 9.75
N LEU A 23 -10.14 2.65 8.44
CA LEU A 23 -9.23 2.02 7.48
C LEU A 23 -7.76 2.33 7.82
N GLU A 24 -7.42 3.58 8.15
CA GLU A 24 -6.07 3.98 8.58
C GLU A 24 -5.62 3.22 9.85
N THR A 25 -6.50 3.09 10.83
CA THR A 25 -6.23 2.28 12.02
C THR A 25 -6.04 0.81 11.67
N THR A 26 -6.84 0.27 10.74
CA THR A 26 -6.70 -1.13 10.31
C THR A 26 -5.38 -1.35 9.56
N VAL A 27 -4.91 -0.40 8.74
CA VAL A 27 -3.56 -0.43 8.15
C VAL A 27 -2.50 -0.58 9.25
N SER A 28 -2.59 0.22 10.31
CA SER A 28 -1.63 0.15 11.43
C SER A 28 -1.69 -1.18 12.17
N PHE A 29 -2.87 -1.76 12.40
CA PHE A 29 -3.00 -3.08 13.02
C PHE A 29 -2.42 -4.20 12.14
N ILE A 30 -2.73 -4.19 10.84
CA ILE A 30 -2.21 -5.20 9.92
C ILE A 30 -0.69 -5.10 9.82
N SER A 31 -0.13 -3.89 9.69
CA SER A 31 1.32 -3.68 9.59
C SER A 31 2.11 -4.10 10.83
N GLN A 32 1.44 -4.24 11.98
CA GLN A 32 2.07 -4.67 13.24
C GLN A 32 1.84 -6.13 13.55
N PHE A 33 0.65 -6.66 13.24
CA PHE A 33 0.19 -7.95 13.77
C PHE A 33 -0.26 -8.93 12.69
N GLY A 34 -0.26 -8.55 11.41
CA GLY A 34 -0.88 -9.32 10.33
C GLY A 34 -2.40 -9.38 10.43
N PHE A 35 -3.05 -10.10 9.52
CA PHE A 35 -4.51 -10.25 9.54
C PHE A 35 -4.99 -11.02 10.77
N TRP A 36 -4.31 -12.08 11.15
CA TRP A 36 -4.74 -12.94 12.26
C TRP A 36 -4.48 -12.34 13.63
N GLY A 37 -3.58 -11.34 13.75
CA GLY A 37 -3.10 -10.81 15.02
C GLY A 37 -4.00 -9.75 15.68
N PHE A 38 -5.15 -9.36 15.09
CA PHE A 38 -6.09 -8.40 15.67
C PHE A 38 -7.55 -8.84 15.50
N THR A 39 -8.46 -8.16 16.20
CA THR A 39 -9.91 -8.38 16.12
C THR A 39 -10.65 -7.10 15.72
N ILE A 40 -11.91 -7.24 15.27
CA ILE A 40 -12.83 -6.10 15.04
C ILE A 40 -12.94 -5.22 16.30
N ARG A 41 -12.96 -5.87 17.47
CA ARG A 41 -13.04 -5.17 18.75
C ARG A 41 -11.84 -4.28 19.03
N ASP A 42 -10.64 -4.72 18.66
CA ASP A 42 -9.42 -3.94 18.86
C ASP A 42 -9.46 -2.65 18.04
N VAL A 43 -9.86 -2.75 16.77
CA VAL A 43 -10.03 -1.58 15.88
C VAL A 43 -11.13 -0.65 16.40
N ALA A 44 -12.27 -1.20 16.83
CA ALA A 44 -13.37 -0.42 17.39
C ALA A 44 -12.92 0.34 18.65
N GLN A 45 -12.18 -0.29 19.52
CA GLN A 45 -11.65 0.28 20.75
C GLN A 45 -10.65 1.42 20.46
N ALA A 46 -9.72 1.21 19.49
CA ALA A 46 -8.78 2.23 19.06
C ALA A 46 -9.47 3.47 18.45
N GLN A 47 -10.62 3.28 17.81
CA GLN A 47 -11.44 4.34 17.23
C GLN A 47 -12.49 4.94 18.20
N ASN A 48 -12.52 4.50 19.46
CA ASN A 48 -13.53 4.90 20.45
C ASN A 48 -14.97 4.74 19.96
N VAL A 49 -15.25 3.64 19.28
CA VAL A 49 -16.60 3.23 18.87
C VAL A 49 -16.93 1.86 19.44
N THR A 50 -18.21 1.50 19.43
CA THR A 50 -18.63 0.13 19.79
C THR A 50 -18.31 -0.82 18.63
N GLU A 51 -18.14 -2.11 18.92
CA GLU A 51 -17.99 -3.16 17.90
C GLU A 51 -19.17 -3.14 16.92
N ALA A 52 -20.40 -3.02 17.42
CA ALA A 52 -21.60 -2.87 16.59
C ALA A 52 -21.54 -1.60 15.70
N GLY A 53 -20.97 -0.50 16.21
CA GLY A 53 -20.77 0.73 15.47
C GLY A 53 -19.75 0.57 14.33
N LEU A 54 -18.70 -0.24 14.52
CA LEU A 54 -17.76 -0.58 13.45
C LEU A 54 -18.40 -1.52 12.44
N LEU A 55 -19.12 -2.55 12.88
CA LEU A 55 -19.84 -3.50 12.04
C LEU A 55 -20.98 -2.86 11.22
N TYR A 56 -21.41 -1.67 11.59
CA TYR A 56 -22.30 -0.88 10.73
C TYR A 56 -21.61 -0.45 9.43
N TYR A 57 -20.30 -0.13 9.47
CA TYR A 57 -19.51 0.26 8.29
C TYR A 57 -18.97 -0.96 7.53
N PHE A 58 -18.53 -2.00 8.24
CA PHE A 58 -17.90 -3.20 7.68
C PHE A 58 -18.49 -4.43 8.34
N LYS A 59 -19.22 -5.23 7.58
CA LYS A 59 -20.06 -6.34 8.11
C LYS A 59 -19.25 -7.50 8.70
N SER A 60 -17.97 -7.63 8.33
CA SER A 60 -17.06 -8.65 8.84
C SER A 60 -15.62 -8.14 8.83
N LYS A 61 -14.71 -8.92 9.42
CA LYS A 61 -13.26 -8.65 9.41
C LYS A 61 -12.68 -8.76 7.98
N GLU A 62 -13.20 -9.70 7.19
CA GLU A 62 -12.82 -9.89 5.80
C GLU A 62 -13.25 -8.70 4.93
N GLN A 63 -14.47 -8.17 5.13
CA GLN A 63 -14.90 -6.93 4.45
C GLN A 63 -14.06 -5.72 4.87
N LEU A 64 -13.69 -5.64 6.14
CA LEU A 64 -12.78 -4.60 6.61
C LEU A 64 -11.40 -4.73 5.95
N LEU A 65 -10.87 -5.95 5.86
CA LEU A 65 -9.59 -6.24 5.19
C LEU A 65 -9.63 -5.85 3.71
N GLU A 66 -10.64 -6.28 2.96
CA GLU A 66 -10.82 -5.93 1.54
C GLU A 66 -10.89 -4.41 1.34
N ALA A 67 -11.69 -3.73 2.16
CA ALA A 67 -11.80 -2.27 2.08
C ALA A 67 -10.48 -1.57 2.45
N THR A 68 -9.71 -2.13 3.39
CA THR A 68 -8.40 -1.62 3.80
C THR A 68 -7.38 -1.77 2.67
N LEU A 69 -7.35 -2.90 1.97
CA LEU A 69 -6.48 -3.09 0.81
C LEU A 69 -6.82 -2.11 -0.32
N LYS A 70 -8.09 -1.97 -0.68
CA LYS A 70 -8.52 -0.98 -1.69
C LYS A 70 -8.14 0.46 -1.31
N TYR A 71 -8.24 0.78 -0.04
CA TYR A 71 -7.80 2.09 0.49
C TYR A 71 -6.28 2.24 0.40
N ALA A 72 -5.53 1.21 0.78
CA ALA A 72 -4.07 1.20 0.75
C ALA A 72 -3.55 1.31 -0.70
N ASP A 73 -4.08 0.52 -1.63
CA ASP A 73 -3.73 0.58 -3.06
C ASP A 73 -3.92 1.98 -3.62
N ARG A 74 -5.13 2.51 -3.47
CA ARG A 74 -5.46 3.85 -3.95
C ARG A 74 -4.52 4.92 -3.37
N THR A 75 -4.28 4.87 -2.07
CA THR A 75 -3.46 5.87 -1.38
C THR A 75 -1.99 5.74 -1.77
N ASN A 76 -1.51 4.52 -1.99
CA ASN A 76 -0.14 4.27 -2.41
C ASN A 76 0.09 4.70 -3.86
N GLN A 77 -0.78 4.31 -4.76
CA GLN A 77 -0.69 4.68 -6.17
C GLN A 77 -0.76 6.20 -6.39
N ILE A 78 -1.65 6.90 -5.66
CA ILE A 78 -1.70 8.38 -5.71
C ILE A 78 -0.36 8.96 -5.25
N ALA A 79 0.18 8.49 -4.13
CA ALA A 79 1.45 9.02 -3.60
C ALA A 79 2.63 8.78 -4.56
N ILE A 80 2.68 7.61 -5.23
CA ILE A 80 3.70 7.31 -6.24
C ILE A 80 3.51 8.21 -7.48
N ALA A 81 2.27 8.38 -7.96
CA ALA A 81 1.98 9.23 -9.11
C ALA A 81 2.34 10.70 -8.85
N GLU A 82 2.00 11.23 -7.66
CA GLU A 82 2.40 12.57 -7.23
C GLU A 82 3.93 12.72 -7.17
N HIS A 83 4.63 11.74 -6.61
CA HIS A 83 6.10 11.73 -6.55
C HIS A 83 6.74 11.72 -7.94
N LEU A 84 6.17 10.98 -8.88
CA LEU A 84 6.63 10.89 -10.28
C LEU A 84 6.18 12.06 -11.14
N GLY A 85 5.36 12.99 -10.63
CA GLY A 85 4.81 14.11 -11.40
C GLY A 85 3.80 13.68 -12.47
N VAL A 86 3.11 12.55 -12.29
CA VAL A 86 2.06 12.08 -13.20
C VAL A 86 0.78 12.83 -12.89
N GLU A 87 0.38 13.74 -13.79
CA GLU A 87 -0.80 14.59 -13.61
C GLU A 87 -2.10 13.91 -14.05
N GLY A 88 -3.24 14.41 -13.51
CA GLY A 88 -4.59 13.97 -13.91
C GLY A 88 -5.00 12.61 -13.35
N VAL A 89 -4.24 12.08 -12.41
CA VAL A 89 -4.45 10.74 -11.88
C VAL A 89 -5.34 10.80 -10.65
N THR A 90 -6.56 10.27 -10.77
CA THR A 90 -7.44 9.99 -9.62
C THR A 90 -7.33 8.51 -9.26
N GLY A 91 -7.60 8.15 -8.00
CA GLY A 91 -7.52 6.76 -7.57
C GLY A 91 -8.46 5.78 -8.30
N GLU A 92 -9.38 6.26 -9.14
CA GLU A 92 -10.21 5.42 -10.02
C GLU A 92 -9.47 5.10 -11.34
N VAL A 93 -8.66 6.04 -11.82
CA VAL A 93 -7.87 5.90 -13.05
C VAL A 93 -6.66 4.98 -12.85
N LEU A 94 -6.14 4.87 -11.62
CA LEU A 94 -4.94 4.07 -11.32
C LEU A 94 -5.19 2.58 -11.09
N GLN A 95 -6.41 2.08 -11.26
CA GLN A 95 -6.69 0.65 -11.03
C GLN A 95 -5.87 -0.28 -11.94
N ASP A 96 -5.44 0.23 -13.10
CA ASP A 96 -4.67 -0.53 -14.10
C ASP A 96 -3.15 -0.45 -13.84
N GLY A 97 -2.69 0.50 -13.03
CA GLY A 97 -1.27 0.78 -12.78
C GLY A 97 -0.77 2.08 -13.41
N ILE A 98 0.24 2.68 -12.78
CA ILE A 98 0.79 4.01 -13.14
C ILE A 98 1.40 4.01 -14.55
N ALA A 99 2.03 2.90 -14.95
CA ALA A 99 2.70 2.80 -16.24
C ALA A 99 1.78 3.04 -17.46
N TYR A 100 0.48 2.78 -17.30
CA TYR A 100 -0.47 3.00 -18.39
C TYR A 100 -0.90 4.47 -18.55
N HIS A 101 -0.53 5.33 -17.59
CA HIS A 101 -0.92 6.74 -17.52
C HIS A 101 0.25 7.72 -17.66
N CYS A 102 1.45 7.24 -17.96
CA CYS A 102 2.63 8.06 -18.21
C CYS A 102 3.57 7.41 -19.22
N ASP A 103 4.58 8.17 -19.68
CA ASP A 103 5.61 7.68 -20.61
C ASP A 103 6.90 7.22 -19.91
N LEU A 104 6.86 7.06 -18.59
CA LEU A 104 8.02 6.63 -17.80
C LEU A 104 8.31 5.14 -18.03
N GLY A 105 9.59 4.78 -18.10
CA GLY A 105 10.05 3.40 -18.11
C GLY A 105 10.04 2.75 -16.73
N LEU A 106 10.30 1.46 -16.67
CA LEU A 106 10.30 0.67 -15.44
C LEU A 106 11.36 1.16 -14.44
N LYS A 107 12.55 1.57 -14.92
CA LYS A 107 13.61 2.13 -14.08
C LYS A 107 13.12 3.35 -13.29
N ALA A 108 12.44 4.27 -13.95
CA ALA A 108 11.90 5.48 -13.30
C ALA A 108 10.74 5.16 -12.35
N ILE A 109 9.76 4.35 -12.80
CA ILE A 109 8.59 3.98 -12.01
C ILE A 109 9.00 3.23 -10.74
N SER A 110 9.84 2.21 -10.86
CA SER A 110 10.28 1.42 -9.70
C SER A 110 11.14 2.24 -8.73
N THR A 111 11.94 3.18 -9.23
CA THR A 111 12.72 4.10 -8.37
C THR A 111 11.79 5.04 -7.60
N GLY A 112 10.83 5.66 -8.25
CA GLY A 112 9.84 6.52 -7.58
C GLY A 112 8.96 5.75 -6.59
N THR A 113 8.66 4.49 -6.89
CA THR A 113 7.97 3.59 -5.94
C THR A 113 8.79 3.38 -4.68
N VAL A 114 10.08 3.07 -4.80
CA VAL A 114 10.98 2.86 -3.65
C VAL A 114 11.17 4.17 -2.86
N GLU A 115 11.37 5.30 -3.52
CA GLU A 115 11.50 6.61 -2.87
C GLU A 115 10.24 6.98 -2.08
N THR A 116 9.06 6.74 -2.65
CA THR A 116 7.77 6.93 -1.96
C THR A 116 7.62 5.99 -0.76
N ASN A 117 7.95 4.71 -0.94
CA ASN A 117 7.83 3.67 0.08
C ASN A 117 8.81 3.89 1.25
N ALA A 118 9.98 4.48 1.02
CA ALA A 118 10.94 4.81 2.08
C ALA A 118 10.35 5.73 3.17
N GLY A 119 9.44 6.61 2.79
CA GLY A 119 8.69 7.47 3.71
C GLY A 119 7.44 6.82 4.33
N ARG A 120 7.11 5.57 3.96
CA ARG A 120 5.84 4.91 4.31
C ARG A 120 6.03 3.45 4.77
N PRO A 121 6.88 3.19 5.78
CA PRO A 121 7.23 1.82 6.19
C PRO A 121 6.03 0.97 6.62
N GLU A 122 4.98 1.58 7.18
CA GLU A 122 3.75 0.86 7.56
C GLU A 122 3.01 0.30 6.34
N MET A 123 3.01 1.05 5.22
CA MET A 123 2.39 0.59 3.99
C MET A 123 3.15 -0.61 3.41
N VAL A 124 4.48 -0.54 3.38
CA VAL A 124 5.31 -1.65 2.91
C VAL A 124 5.11 -2.89 3.80
N ARG A 125 5.08 -2.72 5.13
CA ARG A 125 4.80 -3.82 6.06
C ARG A 125 3.44 -4.45 5.85
N LEU A 126 2.41 -3.65 5.61
CA LEU A 126 1.06 -4.16 5.34
C LEU A 126 1.09 -5.16 4.18
N TYR A 127 1.66 -4.76 3.04
CA TYR A 127 1.74 -5.64 1.87
C TYR A 127 2.61 -6.87 2.13
N THR A 128 3.81 -6.69 2.68
CA THR A 128 4.73 -7.79 2.96
C THR A 128 4.12 -8.86 3.88
N LEU A 129 3.41 -8.44 4.93
CA LEU A 129 2.76 -9.38 5.85
C LEU A 129 1.58 -10.09 5.21
N LEU A 130 0.67 -9.33 4.58
CA LEU A 130 -0.51 -9.93 3.95
C LEU A 130 -0.17 -10.84 2.77
N GLU A 131 0.83 -10.48 1.97
CA GLU A 131 1.30 -11.31 0.86
C GLU A 131 1.89 -12.63 1.36
N SER A 132 2.67 -12.58 2.45
CA SER A 132 3.20 -13.79 3.09
C SER A 132 2.09 -14.67 3.69
N GLU A 133 1.09 -14.08 4.35
CA GLU A 133 -0.07 -14.80 4.88
C GLU A 133 -0.94 -15.39 3.75
N ALA A 134 -1.07 -14.66 2.63
CA ALA A 134 -1.85 -15.05 1.46
C ALA A 134 -1.25 -16.20 0.64
N LEU A 135 -0.04 -16.69 0.96
CA LEU A 135 0.48 -17.96 0.45
C LEU A 135 -0.43 -19.14 0.85
N SER A 136 -1.17 -19.02 1.95
CA SER A 136 -2.22 -19.97 2.30
C SER A 136 -3.46 -19.72 1.44
N LYS A 137 -3.95 -20.77 0.76
CA LYS A 137 -5.16 -20.71 -0.08
C LYS A 137 -6.44 -20.38 0.71
N ASP A 138 -6.44 -20.68 2.01
CA ASP A 138 -7.56 -20.40 2.90
C ASP A 138 -7.55 -18.93 3.41
N HIS A 139 -6.53 -18.14 3.07
CA HIS A 139 -6.49 -16.75 3.49
C HIS A 139 -7.49 -15.89 2.68
N PRO A 140 -8.26 -15.00 3.33
CA PRO A 140 -9.33 -14.22 2.67
C PRO A 140 -8.88 -13.38 1.47
N VAL A 141 -7.59 -13.06 1.38
CA VAL A 141 -7.03 -12.24 0.29
C VAL A 141 -6.06 -13.01 -0.62
N HIS A 142 -6.10 -14.34 -0.61
CA HIS A 142 -5.27 -15.15 -1.49
C HIS A 142 -5.48 -14.77 -2.97
N GLU A 143 -6.71 -14.81 -3.46
CA GLU A 143 -7.05 -14.47 -4.85
C GLU A 143 -6.70 -13.02 -5.20
N TYR A 144 -6.82 -12.10 -4.23
CA TYR A 144 -6.42 -10.70 -4.43
C TYR A 144 -4.93 -10.58 -4.72
N PHE A 145 -4.06 -11.28 -3.97
CA PHE A 145 -2.61 -11.23 -4.20
C PHE A 145 -2.19 -11.95 -5.46
N GLU A 146 -2.82 -13.08 -5.83
CA GLU A 146 -2.59 -13.71 -7.13
C GLU A 146 -2.90 -12.75 -8.29
N GLN A 147 -4.05 -12.06 -8.24
CA GLN A 147 -4.42 -11.11 -9.29
C GLN A 147 -3.51 -9.87 -9.29
N ARG A 148 -3.10 -9.41 -8.11
CA ARG A 148 -2.16 -8.29 -7.96
C ARG A 148 -0.82 -8.60 -8.59
N GLU A 149 -0.25 -9.76 -8.35
CA GLU A 149 1.01 -10.23 -8.98
C GLU A 149 0.92 -10.21 -10.50
N ILE A 150 -0.16 -10.80 -11.06
CA ILE A 150 -0.40 -10.81 -12.50
C ILE A 150 -0.44 -9.38 -13.07
N ASN A 151 -1.12 -8.47 -12.40
CA ASN A 151 -1.27 -7.10 -12.85
C ASN A 151 0.05 -6.32 -12.77
N LEU A 152 0.80 -6.46 -11.68
CA LEU A 152 2.11 -5.83 -11.52
C LEU A 152 3.12 -6.30 -12.58
N LEU A 153 3.18 -7.60 -12.84
CA LEU A 153 4.06 -8.13 -13.89
C LEU A 153 3.69 -7.60 -15.28
N LYS A 154 2.40 -7.47 -15.60
CA LYS A 154 1.95 -6.87 -16.85
C LYS A 154 2.34 -5.39 -16.94
N GLU A 155 2.07 -4.63 -15.91
CA GLU A 155 2.42 -3.20 -15.81
C GLU A 155 3.91 -2.98 -15.96
N TYR A 156 4.72 -3.72 -15.21
CA TYR A 156 6.19 -3.61 -15.22
C TYR A 156 6.78 -4.07 -16.55
N THR A 157 6.23 -5.13 -17.16
CA THR A 157 6.61 -5.54 -18.52
C THR A 157 6.31 -4.44 -19.54
N PHE A 158 5.16 -3.78 -19.42
CA PHE A 158 4.80 -2.66 -20.29
C PHE A 158 5.76 -1.47 -20.13
N ALA A 159 6.11 -1.12 -18.90
CA ALA A 159 7.08 -0.06 -18.61
C ALA A 159 8.52 -0.44 -19.06
N ALA A 160 8.94 -1.69 -18.89
CA ALA A 160 10.26 -2.18 -19.30
C ALA A 160 10.51 -2.07 -20.81
N LYS A 161 9.47 -2.20 -21.64
CA LYS A 161 9.57 -1.99 -23.09
C LYS A 161 10.03 -0.57 -23.44
N ARG A 162 9.69 0.41 -22.62
CA ARG A 162 10.12 1.80 -22.82
C ARG A 162 11.59 2.03 -22.45
N ASP A 163 12.15 1.22 -21.57
CA ASP A 163 13.59 1.24 -21.25
C ASP A 163 14.44 0.54 -22.34
N GLY A 164 13.81 -0.07 -23.34
CA GLY A 164 14.50 -0.71 -24.45
C GLY A 164 15.28 -1.97 -24.09
N VAL A 165 14.94 -2.62 -22.97
CA VAL A 165 15.60 -3.86 -22.52
C VAL A 165 15.30 -5.03 -23.47
N ALA A 166 16.23 -5.98 -23.57
CA ALA A 166 16.13 -7.09 -24.53
C ALA A 166 15.00 -8.08 -24.18
N ASP A 167 14.73 -8.29 -22.90
CA ASP A 167 13.71 -9.21 -22.39
C ASP A 167 12.86 -8.49 -21.32
N PRO A 168 11.79 -7.76 -21.73
CA PRO A 168 10.98 -6.96 -20.80
C PRO A 168 10.27 -7.79 -19.73
N GLU A 169 9.84 -9.00 -20.04
CA GLU A 169 9.13 -9.88 -19.10
C GLU A 169 10.07 -10.38 -17.99
N ARG A 170 11.24 -10.83 -18.37
CA ARG A 170 12.27 -11.24 -17.42
C ARG A 170 12.74 -10.07 -16.57
N THR A 171 12.95 -8.90 -17.17
CA THR A 171 13.39 -7.70 -16.46
C THR A 171 12.33 -7.26 -15.46
N ALA A 172 11.06 -7.28 -15.81
CA ALA A 172 9.96 -6.97 -14.90
C ALA A 172 9.94 -7.88 -13.68
N LEU A 173 10.07 -9.20 -13.89
CA LEU A 173 10.13 -10.19 -12.80
C LEU A 173 11.36 -9.95 -11.91
N GLN A 174 12.53 -9.69 -12.50
CA GLN A 174 13.76 -9.43 -11.73
C GLN A 174 13.66 -8.15 -10.90
N VAL A 175 13.11 -7.08 -11.47
CA VAL A 175 12.92 -5.79 -10.79
C VAL A 175 11.94 -5.95 -9.63
N LEU A 176 10.81 -6.62 -9.82
CA LEU A 176 9.83 -6.87 -8.77
C LEU A 176 10.43 -7.69 -7.62
N SER A 177 11.03 -8.84 -7.96
CA SER A 177 11.68 -9.72 -6.96
C SER A 177 12.81 -9.04 -6.19
N ALA A 178 13.61 -8.21 -6.86
CA ALA A 178 14.69 -7.46 -6.23
C ALA A 178 14.16 -6.38 -5.27
N MET A 179 13.09 -5.69 -5.67
CA MET A 179 12.45 -4.66 -4.84
C MET A 179 11.84 -5.27 -3.57
N GLU A 180 11.10 -6.36 -3.69
CA GLU A 180 10.50 -7.07 -2.56
C GLU A 180 11.55 -7.62 -1.60
N GLY A 181 12.59 -8.24 -2.13
CA GLY A 181 13.70 -8.75 -1.33
C GLY A 181 14.42 -7.65 -0.56
N LEU A 182 14.64 -6.49 -1.16
CA LEU A 182 15.27 -5.34 -0.52
C LEU A 182 14.35 -4.71 0.53
N GLN A 183 13.04 -4.56 0.22
CA GLN A 183 12.03 -4.09 1.16
C GLN A 183 11.97 -4.94 2.43
N LEU A 184 11.96 -6.25 2.28
CA LEU A 184 11.94 -7.18 3.41
C LEU A 184 13.18 -7.02 4.31
N ARG A 185 14.37 -6.86 3.71
CA ARG A 185 15.62 -6.65 4.46
C ARG A 185 15.63 -5.31 5.19
N TRP A 186 15.18 -4.26 4.52
CA TRP A 186 15.04 -2.93 5.11
C TRP A 186 14.07 -2.93 6.29
N LEU A 187 12.89 -3.55 6.15
CA LEU A 187 11.89 -3.65 7.22
C LEU A 187 12.36 -4.47 8.42
N ASN A 188 13.26 -5.42 8.21
CA ASN A 188 13.80 -6.27 9.28
C ASN A 188 14.70 -5.50 10.27
N GLY A 189 15.21 -4.32 9.87
CA GLY A 189 15.99 -3.45 10.74
C GLY A 189 17.31 -4.04 11.26
N SER A 190 17.73 -5.23 10.79
CA SER A 190 18.92 -5.93 11.25
C SER A 190 20.22 -5.23 10.84
N HIS A 191 20.14 -4.36 9.85
CA HIS A 191 21.22 -3.54 9.31
C HIS A 191 20.67 -2.15 9.01
N ASP A 192 21.51 -1.14 9.16
CA ASP A 192 21.18 0.24 8.75
C ASP A 192 21.29 0.31 7.20
N ILE A 193 20.22 -0.14 6.53
CA ILE A 193 20.16 -0.21 5.07
C ILE A 193 19.65 1.13 4.54
N ASP A 194 20.47 1.81 3.73
CA ASP A 194 20.00 2.90 2.87
C ASP A 194 19.14 2.32 1.74
N PHE A 195 17.85 2.15 2.02
CA PHE A 195 16.91 1.51 1.13
C PHE A 195 16.89 2.13 -0.27
N VAL A 196 16.92 3.45 -0.36
CA VAL A 196 16.88 4.18 -1.63
C VAL A 196 18.22 4.09 -2.37
N GLY A 197 19.34 4.22 -1.64
CA GLY A 197 20.69 4.13 -2.23
C GLY A 197 20.96 2.71 -2.76
N GLU A 198 20.64 1.68 -2.00
CA GLU A 198 20.80 0.29 -2.43
C GLU A 198 19.90 -0.04 -3.63
N TRP A 199 18.67 0.49 -3.64
CA TRP A 199 17.80 0.33 -4.80
C TRP A 199 18.39 0.98 -6.07
N LYS A 200 18.90 2.22 -5.99
CA LYS A 200 19.49 2.92 -7.12
C LYS A 200 20.70 2.18 -7.70
N ALA A 201 21.52 1.61 -6.83
CA ALA A 201 22.62 0.76 -7.26
C ALA A 201 22.14 -0.52 -7.97
N LEU A 202 21.16 -1.19 -7.41
CA LEU A 202 20.63 -2.45 -7.92
C LEU A 202 19.89 -2.27 -9.25
N ILE A 203 19.00 -1.28 -9.35
CA ILE A 203 18.24 -1.04 -10.58
C ILE A 203 19.13 -0.66 -11.76
N GLY A 204 20.26 0.02 -11.50
CA GLY A 204 21.27 0.34 -12.51
C GLY A 204 21.99 -0.88 -13.11
N LEU A 205 21.99 -2.01 -12.41
CA LEU A 205 22.51 -3.28 -12.91
C LEU A 205 21.46 -4.05 -13.73
N LEU A 206 20.19 -3.91 -13.40
CA LEU A 206 19.07 -4.60 -14.07
C LEU A 206 18.65 -3.87 -15.35
N ILE A 207 18.70 -2.54 -15.32
CA ILE A 207 18.35 -1.67 -16.46
C ILE A 207 19.47 -0.64 -16.60
N PRO A 208 20.50 -0.95 -17.43
CA PRO A 208 21.68 -0.12 -17.63
C PRO A 208 21.40 1.30 -18.15
#